data_c381967d282b7e26c60848d13f43ac04
#
_entry.id   c381967d282b7e26c60848d13f43ac04
#
_cell.length_a   1.000
_cell.length_b   1.000
_cell.length_c   1.000
_cell.angle_alpha   90.00
_cell.angle_beta   90.00
_cell.angle_gamma   90.00
#
_symmetry.space_group_name_H-M   'P 1'
#
loop_
_entity.id
_entity.type
_entity.pdbx_description
1 polymer ?
#
loop_
_entity_poly.entity_id
_entity_poly.type
_entity_poly.pdbx_seq_one_letter_code
_entity_poly.pdbx_strand_id
1 'polypeptide(L)'
;MGRYNLLDEKWITVLRKDSGETENVSLLTLFEHAGEYRALAGEMEVQNFAILRVLLAVLTTVFTRVDATGEAYEWIELDDSDKLIVEEAVDEAYEDDFTEALEDTWKDIWESHCFPSVVCQYLKAWHDRFYLLDDKYPFFQVTKKDLVDRLPKGKNGTQFAGKQLNRMISESNNKEAIFAPVAGQGKSHMTEAELARWLITMQGYIGTADKAKFPKESKEKDSKGWLYDIGGIYMAGEDLFETLWMNTMLYHIEDDVRYTITPQSPCWEDIPSER
;
A
#
# COMPACT_ATOMS: atom_id res chain seq x y z
N MET A 1 17.20 -13.60 -5.36
CA MET A 1 17.08 -12.57 -6.42
C MET A 1 15.59 -12.28 -6.59
N GLY A 2 15.19 -11.03 -6.48
CA GLY A 2 13.78 -10.64 -6.55
C GLY A 2 13.16 -10.98 -7.91
N ARG A 3 11.87 -11.32 -7.89
CA ARG A 3 11.08 -11.63 -9.07
C ARG A 3 9.76 -10.87 -9.00
N TYR A 4 9.32 -10.33 -10.13
CA TYR A 4 8.10 -9.56 -10.29
C TYR A 4 8.12 -8.28 -9.45
N ASN A 5 8.73 -7.21 -9.99
CA ASN A 5 8.79 -5.92 -9.31
C ASN A 5 7.50 -5.13 -9.55
N LEU A 6 6.82 -4.73 -8.49
CA LEU A 6 5.53 -4.04 -8.56
C LEU A 6 5.63 -2.60 -9.09
N LEU A 7 6.83 -2.03 -9.15
CA LEU A 7 7.05 -0.73 -9.78
C LEU A 7 7.01 -0.81 -11.31
N ASP A 8 7.52 -1.92 -11.87
CA ASP A 8 7.75 -2.07 -13.31
C ASP A 8 6.69 -2.94 -13.98
N GLU A 9 6.23 -3.99 -13.27
CA GLU A 9 5.31 -4.98 -13.81
C GLU A 9 3.86 -4.52 -13.75
N LYS A 10 3.07 -4.91 -14.75
CA LYS A 10 1.66 -4.51 -14.88
C LYS A 10 0.75 -5.37 -14.00
N TRP A 11 0.30 -4.84 -12.87
CA TRP A 11 -0.51 -5.60 -11.92
C TRP A 11 -1.76 -4.85 -11.39
N ILE A 12 -1.79 -3.52 -11.49
CA ILE A 12 -2.94 -2.72 -11.05
C ILE A 12 -3.91 -2.59 -12.20
N THR A 13 -5.14 -3.06 -12.03
CA THR A 13 -6.18 -2.92 -13.04
C THR A 13 -6.85 -1.56 -12.90
N VAL A 14 -6.88 -0.79 -13.97
CA VAL A 14 -7.49 0.54 -14.06
C VAL A 14 -8.51 0.61 -15.19
N LEU A 15 -9.46 1.52 -15.07
CA LEU A 15 -10.43 1.87 -16.12
C LEU A 15 -9.97 3.14 -16.81
N ARG A 16 -9.72 3.10 -18.10
CA ARG A 16 -9.33 4.29 -18.89
C ARG A 16 -10.48 5.27 -19.06
N LYS A 17 -10.19 6.58 -18.99
CA LYS A 17 -11.21 7.65 -19.22
C LYS A 17 -11.61 7.75 -20.69
N ASP A 18 -10.66 7.59 -21.59
CA ASP A 18 -10.85 7.82 -23.04
C ASP A 18 -11.65 6.70 -23.72
N SER A 19 -11.33 5.46 -23.42
CA SER A 19 -11.90 4.28 -24.09
C SER A 19 -12.97 3.56 -23.27
N GLY A 20 -12.96 3.72 -21.95
CA GLY A 20 -13.79 2.91 -21.05
C GLY A 20 -13.33 1.45 -20.95
N GLU A 21 -12.14 1.12 -21.46
CA GLU A 21 -11.56 -0.21 -21.37
C GLU A 21 -10.72 -0.36 -20.11
N THR A 22 -10.57 -1.58 -19.63
CA THR A 22 -9.70 -1.89 -18.52
C THR A 22 -8.32 -2.32 -19.02
N GLU A 23 -7.28 -1.89 -18.34
CA GLU A 23 -5.93 -2.36 -18.56
C GLU A 23 -5.17 -2.57 -17.25
N ASN A 24 -4.09 -3.35 -17.29
CA ASN A 24 -3.17 -3.44 -16.17
C ASN A 24 -2.00 -2.49 -16.37
N VAL A 25 -1.66 -1.75 -15.31
CA VAL A 25 -0.54 -0.81 -15.29
C VAL A 25 0.41 -1.13 -14.13
N SER A 26 1.64 -0.63 -14.22
CA SER A 26 2.60 -0.70 -13.12
C SER A 26 2.34 0.42 -12.11
N LEU A 27 2.97 0.35 -10.94
CA LEU A 27 2.83 1.39 -9.93
C LEU A 27 3.40 2.74 -10.43
N LEU A 28 4.54 2.72 -11.11
CA LEU A 28 5.11 3.94 -11.70
C LEU A 28 4.20 4.54 -12.76
N THR A 29 3.73 3.71 -13.71
CA THR A 29 2.81 4.16 -14.78
C THR A 29 1.52 4.74 -14.20
N LEU A 30 1.00 4.17 -13.11
CA LEU A 30 -0.21 4.69 -12.47
C LEU A 30 -0.01 6.12 -11.96
N PHE A 31 1.08 6.40 -11.25
CA PHE A 31 1.34 7.75 -10.75
C PHE A 31 1.69 8.74 -11.86
N GLU A 32 2.39 8.30 -12.89
CA GLU A 32 2.73 9.14 -14.06
C GLU A 32 1.49 9.56 -14.87
N HIS A 33 0.42 8.74 -14.86
CA HIS A 33 -0.77 8.91 -15.71
C HIS A 33 -2.10 8.87 -14.95
N ALA A 34 -2.11 9.15 -13.65
CA ALA A 34 -3.30 9.01 -12.80
C ALA A 34 -4.55 9.74 -13.33
N GLY A 35 -4.39 10.92 -13.94
CA GLY A 35 -5.48 11.70 -14.55
C GLY A 35 -6.08 11.09 -15.83
N GLU A 36 -5.43 10.08 -16.45
CA GLU A 36 -5.93 9.38 -17.62
C GLU A 36 -6.86 8.21 -17.26
N TYR A 37 -6.86 7.78 -16.01
CA TYR A 37 -7.68 6.69 -15.53
C TYR A 37 -8.93 7.19 -14.82
N ARG A 38 -10.07 6.56 -15.06
CA ARG A 38 -11.33 6.89 -14.40
C ARG A 38 -11.33 6.40 -12.95
N ALA A 39 -10.85 5.16 -12.72
CA ALA A 39 -10.88 4.51 -11.42
C ALA A 39 -9.99 3.25 -11.41
N LEU A 40 -9.76 2.70 -10.22
CA LEU A 40 -9.33 1.31 -10.06
C LEU A 40 -10.45 0.36 -10.51
N ALA A 41 -10.09 -0.73 -11.16
CA ALA A 41 -11.03 -1.68 -11.77
C ALA A 41 -10.63 -3.14 -11.53
N GLY A 42 -10.19 -3.46 -10.31
CA GLY A 42 -9.87 -4.83 -9.91
C GLY A 42 -11.08 -5.76 -9.84
N GLU A 43 -10.86 -6.99 -9.37
CA GLU A 43 -11.89 -8.03 -9.39
C GLU A 43 -13.05 -7.77 -8.42
N MET A 44 -12.85 -6.93 -7.39
CA MET A 44 -13.90 -6.54 -6.43
C MET A 44 -13.54 -5.25 -5.69
N GLU A 45 -14.55 -4.55 -5.17
CA GLU A 45 -14.40 -3.25 -4.50
C GLU A 45 -13.46 -3.29 -3.28
N VAL A 46 -13.51 -4.34 -2.48
CA VAL A 46 -12.59 -4.48 -1.34
C VAL A 46 -11.12 -4.62 -1.79
N GLN A 47 -10.87 -5.17 -2.97
CA GLN A 47 -9.54 -5.23 -3.57
C GLN A 47 -9.11 -3.83 -4.03
N ASN A 48 -10.00 -3.09 -4.72
CA ASN A 48 -9.75 -1.70 -5.11
C ASN A 48 -9.42 -0.84 -3.90
N PHE A 49 -10.18 -0.98 -2.81
CA PHE A 49 -9.93 -0.22 -1.59
C PHE A 49 -8.59 -0.59 -0.92
N ALA A 50 -8.22 -1.86 -0.90
CA ALA A 50 -6.93 -2.29 -0.36
C ALA A 50 -5.75 -1.73 -1.18
N ILE A 51 -5.87 -1.71 -2.51
CA ILE A 51 -4.87 -1.12 -3.41
C ILE A 51 -4.84 0.40 -3.25
N LEU A 52 -6.00 1.07 -3.21
CA LEU A 52 -6.11 2.51 -2.97
C LEU A 52 -5.30 2.93 -1.74
N ARG A 53 -5.38 2.18 -0.66
CA ARG A 53 -4.62 2.46 0.57
C ARG A 53 -3.11 2.38 0.39
N VAL A 54 -2.61 1.45 -0.45
CA VAL A 54 -1.18 1.41 -0.77
C VAL A 54 -0.77 2.66 -1.55
N LEU A 55 -1.60 3.10 -2.50
CA LEU A 55 -1.36 4.32 -3.27
C LEU A 55 -1.36 5.56 -2.38
N LEU A 56 -2.34 5.66 -1.47
CA LEU A 56 -2.41 6.75 -0.49
C LEU A 56 -1.21 6.74 0.45
N ALA A 57 -0.74 5.56 0.89
CA ALA A 57 0.44 5.47 1.72
C ALA A 57 1.70 6.00 1.02
N VAL A 58 1.85 5.78 -0.29
CA VAL A 58 2.95 6.37 -1.06
C VAL A 58 2.85 7.90 -1.06
N LEU A 59 1.68 8.44 -1.41
CA LEU A 59 1.48 9.91 -1.48
C LEU A 59 1.67 10.57 -0.12
N THR A 60 1.04 10.03 0.93
CA THR A 60 1.19 10.56 2.28
C THR A 60 2.65 10.50 2.75
N THR A 61 3.37 9.42 2.46
CA THR A 61 4.79 9.32 2.81
C THR A 61 5.62 10.40 2.13
N VAL A 62 5.44 10.61 0.83
CA VAL A 62 6.20 11.60 0.08
C VAL A 62 5.85 13.01 0.55
N PHE A 63 4.56 13.37 0.55
CA PHE A 63 4.13 14.75 0.78
C PHE A 63 3.97 15.15 2.25
N THR A 64 4.27 14.28 3.19
CA THR A 64 4.57 14.68 4.58
C THR A 64 6.06 14.97 4.80
N ARG A 65 6.91 14.80 3.79
CA ARG A 65 8.37 15.02 3.85
C ARG A 65 8.83 16.13 2.92
N VAL A 66 8.20 16.25 1.75
CA VAL A 66 8.58 17.23 0.73
C VAL A 66 7.34 17.92 0.17
N ASP A 67 7.57 19.15 -0.34
CA ASP A 67 6.54 19.94 -1.02
C ASP A 67 6.26 19.49 -2.47
N ALA A 68 5.45 20.25 -3.20
CA ALA A 68 5.10 19.99 -4.60
C ALA A 68 6.32 20.09 -5.55
N THR A 69 7.40 20.77 -5.16
CA THR A 69 8.65 20.87 -5.94
C THR A 69 9.62 19.72 -5.65
N GLY A 70 9.40 18.98 -4.55
CA GLY A 70 10.25 17.92 -4.06
C GLY A 70 11.32 18.40 -3.08
N GLU A 71 11.23 19.62 -2.58
CA GLU A 71 12.10 20.14 -1.53
C GLU A 71 11.57 19.77 -0.14
N ALA A 72 12.47 19.42 0.77
CA ALA A 72 12.10 19.07 2.15
C ALA A 72 11.49 20.28 2.86
N TYR A 73 10.47 20.02 3.69
CA TYR A 73 9.93 21.08 4.56
C TYR A 73 10.97 21.53 5.59
N GLU A 74 10.89 22.77 6.05
CA GLU A 74 11.85 23.39 6.98
C GLU A 74 11.99 22.65 8.32
N TRP A 75 10.98 21.85 8.71
CA TRP A 75 10.98 21.06 9.95
C TRP A 75 11.47 19.62 9.78
N ILE A 76 11.95 19.26 8.59
CA ILE A 76 12.41 17.90 8.29
C ILE A 76 13.81 17.97 7.70
N GLU A 77 14.72 17.22 8.27
CA GLU A 77 16.03 16.94 7.70
C GLU A 77 16.02 15.56 7.05
N LEU A 78 16.30 15.51 5.75
CA LEU A 78 16.37 14.27 4.96
C LEU A 78 17.82 13.90 4.71
N ASP A 79 18.08 12.60 4.56
CA ASP A 79 19.38 12.13 4.09
C ASP A 79 19.66 12.56 2.64
N ASP A 80 20.91 12.45 2.21
CA ASP A 80 21.35 12.83 0.85
C ASP A 80 20.85 11.88 -0.25
N SER A 81 19.97 10.92 0.06
CA SER A 81 19.48 9.93 -0.90
C SER A 81 18.08 10.27 -1.43
N ASP A 82 17.78 9.83 -2.66
CA ASP A 82 16.42 9.93 -3.22
C ASP A 82 15.38 9.10 -2.46
N LYS A 83 15.78 8.41 -1.38
CA LYS A 83 14.88 7.62 -0.52
C LYS A 83 14.03 8.47 0.41
N LEU A 84 14.35 9.75 0.54
CA LEU A 84 13.69 10.69 1.45
C LEU A 84 13.68 10.20 2.90
N ILE A 85 14.77 9.56 3.37
CA ILE A 85 14.85 9.07 4.75
C ILE A 85 14.93 10.26 5.69
N VAL A 86 14.04 10.32 6.67
CA VAL A 86 14.02 11.37 7.68
C VAL A 86 15.10 11.09 8.70
N GLU A 87 16.10 11.97 8.81
CA GLU A 87 17.14 11.92 9.83
C GLU A 87 16.72 12.64 11.10
N GLU A 88 16.09 13.80 10.96
CA GLU A 88 15.56 14.58 12.07
C GLU A 88 14.23 15.23 11.69
N ALA A 89 13.30 15.29 12.64
CA ALA A 89 12.06 16.02 12.51
C ALA A 89 11.88 16.90 13.76
N VAL A 90 11.62 18.20 13.56
CA VAL A 90 11.50 19.16 14.65
C VAL A 90 10.05 19.22 15.13
N ASP A 91 9.80 18.72 16.35
CA ASP A 91 8.46 18.65 16.95
C ASP A 91 7.87 20.01 17.39
N GLU A 92 8.70 21.06 17.51
CA GLU A 92 8.31 22.31 18.16
C GLU A 92 8.26 23.53 17.20
N ALA A 93 8.22 23.31 15.90
CA ALA A 93 8.06 24.44 15.02
C ALA A 93 6.60 24.95 15.05
N TYR A 94 6.41 26.19 14.66
CA TYR A 94 5.14 26.91 14.74
C TYR A 94 4.05 26.20 13.94
N GLU A 95 3.01 25.68 14.63
CA GLU A 95 1.92 24.89 14.05
C GLU A 95 1.24 25.58 12.85
N ASP A 96 1.15 26.90 12.87
CA ASP A 96 0.56 27.69 11.78
C ASP A 96 1.39 27.61 10.49
N ASP A 97 2.73 27.64 10.59
CA ASP A 97 3.63 27.60 9.43
C ASP A 97 3.61 26.22 8.74
N PHE A 98 3.45 25.15 9.50
CA PHE A 98 3.32 23.78 8.95
C PHE A 98 2.02 23.60 8.19
N THR A 99 0.93 24.03 8.78
CA THR A 99 -0.39 23.88 8.17
C THR A 99 -0.46 24.64 6.85
N GLU A 100 0.06 25.87 6.79
CA GLU A 100 0.11 26.66 5.57
C GLU A 100 0.92 25.98 4.47
N ALA A 101 2.15 25.49 4.77
CA ALA A 101 3.00 24.82 3.79
C ALA A 101 2.38 23.51 3.25
N LEU A 102 1.72 22.73 4.12
CA LEU A 102 1.04 21.50 3.69
C LEU A 102 -0.22 21.80 2.87
N GLU A 103 -0.97 22.86 3.23
CA GLU A 103 -2.10 23.32 2.42
C GLU A 103 -1.68 23.83 1.06
N ASP A 104 -0.59 24.58 0.99
CA ASP A 104 -0.06 25.08 -0.27
C ASP A 104 0.43 23.93 -1.15
N THR A 105 1.15 22.96 -0.59
CA THR A 105 1.51 21.73 -1.30
C THR A 105 0.27 21.01 -1.84
N TRP A 106 -0.78 20.90 -1.03
CA TRP A 106 -2.02 20.24 -1.44
C TRP A 106 -2.69 21.01 -2.59
N LYS A 107 -2.76 22.35 -2.51
CA LYS A 107 -3.35 23.22 -3.56
C LYS A 107 -2.56 23.17 -4.85
N ASP A 108 -1.23 23.28 -4.78
CA ASP A 108 -0.33 23.28 -5.95
C ASP A 108 -0.46 21.98 -6.75
N ILE A 109 -0.49 20.84 -6.07
CA ILE A 109 -0.67 19.53 -6.72
C ILE A 109 -2.08 19.39 -7.29
N TRP A 110 -3.11 19.87 -6.57
CA TRP A 110 -4.48 19.88 -7.07
C TRP A 110 -4.62 20.70 -8.34
N GLU A 111 -4.05 21.90 -8.38
CA GLU A 111 -4.09 22.79 -9.54
C GLU A 111 -3.31 22.25 -10.72
N SER A 112 -2.19 21.56 -10.49
CA SER A 112 -1.38 20.93 -11.54
C SER A 112 -2.08 19.73 -12.19
N HIS A 113 -3.02 19.10 -11.50
CA HIS A 113 -3.73 17.89 -11.88
C HIS A 113 -2.81 16.72 -12.30
N CYS A 114 -1.62 16.66 -11.73
CA CYS A 114 -0.64 15.59 -11.93
C CYS A 114 0.26 15.44 -10.70
N PHE A 115 0.73 14.22 -10.45
CA PHE A 115 1.69 14.00 -9.37
C PHE A 115 3.10 14.41 -9.81
N PRO A 116 3.82 15.19 -8.97
CA PRO A 116 5.21 15.56 -9.23
C PRO A 116 6.12 14.33 -9.37
N SER A 117 7.20 14.50 -10.14
CA SER A 117 8.17 13.41 -10.41
C SER A 117 8.83 12.83 -9.17
N VAL A 118 8.84 13.57 -8.05
CA VAL A 118 9.39 13.11 -6.77
C VAL A 118 8.72 11.82 -6.28
N VAL A 119 7.44 11.61 -6.55
CA VAL A 119 6.73 10.35 -6.22
C VAL A 119 7.40 9.16 -6.90
N CYS A 120 7.67 9.27 -8.20
CA CYS A 120 8.34 8.21 -8.94
C CYS A 120 9.84 8.09 -8.60
N GLN A 121 10.51 9.18 -8.24
CA GLN A 121 11.89 9.17 -7.77
C GLN A 121 12.00 8.41 -6.44
N TYR A 122 11.16 8.72 -5.47
CA TYR A 122 11.06 8.01 -4.20
C TYR A 122 10.82 6.50 -4.42
N LEU A 123 9.83 6.13 -5.22
CA LEU A 123 9.56 4.73 -5.51
C LEU A 123 10.76 4.02 -6.15
N LYS A 124 11.43 4.65 -7.12
CA LYS A 124 12.61 4.09 -7.78
C LYS A 124 13.79 3.94 -6.81
N ALA A 125 13.96 4.85 -5.86
CA ALA A 125 14.99 4.75 -4.83
C ALA A 125 14.76 3.55 -3.87
N TRP A 126 13.50 3.16 -3.66
CA TRP A 126 13.11 1.98 -2.89
C TRP A 126 12.82 0.75 -3.76
N HIS A 127 13.27 0.70 -5.01
CA HIS A 127 12.97 -0.36 -5.98
C HIS A 127 13.19 -1.78 -5.45
N ASP A 128 14.23 -2.00 -4.68
CA ASP A 128 14.56 -3.31 -4.09
C ASP A 128 13.53 -3.82 -3.06
N ARG A 129 12.64 -2.96 -2.60
CA ARG A 129 11.58 -3.27 -1.61
C ARG A 129 10.23 -3.63 -2.25
N PHE A 130 10.11 -3.53 -3.56
CA PHE A 130 8.86 -3.76 -4.28
C PHE A 130 8.81 -5.07 -5.07
N TYR A 131 9.74 -6.00 -4.81
CA TYR A 131 9.64 -7.34 -5.38
C TYR A 131 8.55 -8.16 -4.67
N LEU A 132 7.59 -8.67 -5.44
CA LEU A 132 6.53 -9.54 -4.91
C LEU A 132 7.11 -10.81 -4.28
N LEU A 133 8.13 -11.39 -4.93
CA LEU A 133 8.82 -12.59 -4.49
C LEU A 133 10.31 -12.27 -4.35
N ASP A 134 10.79 -12.18 -3.12
CA ASP A 134 12.19 -11.98 -2.79
C ASP A 134 12.59 -12.75 -1.53
N ASP A 135 13.86 -13.14 -1.45
CA ASP A 135 14.37 -13.88 -0.29
C ASP A 135 14.71 -12.95 0.90
N LYS A 136 14.85 -11.65 0.64
CA LYS A 136 15.30 -10.66 1.62
C LYS A 136 14.21 -9.67 1.99
N TYR A 137 13.55 -9.09 1.00
CA TYR A 137 12.55 -8.04 1.18
C TYR A 137 11.27 -8.29 0.37
N PRO A 138 10.55 -9.40 0.62
CA PRO A 138 9.33 -9.68 -0.10
C PRO A 138 8.24 -8.67 0.26
N PHE A 139 7.64 -8.03 -0.76
CA PHE A 139 6.65 -6.96 -0.56
C PHE A 139 5.43 -7.45 0.24
N PHE A 140 5.09 -6.74 1.31
CA PHE A 140 4.01 -7.08 2.25
C PHE A 140 4.10 -8.50 2.86
N GLN A 141 5.29 -9.07 2.93
CA GLN A 141 5.53 -10.41 3.46
C GLN A 141 6.74 -10.40 4.40
N VAL A 142 6.88 -11.45 5.18
CA VAL A 142 8.09 -11.74 5.96
C VAL A 142 8.86 -12.88 5.31
N THR A 143 10.15 -12.96 5.56
CA THR A 143 10.96 -14.03 5.01
C THR A 143 10.68 -15.37 5.71
N LYS A 144 10.98 -16.47 5.03
CA LYS A 144 10.85 -17.80 5.65
C LYS A 144 11.72 -17.95 6.89
N LYS A 145 12.87 -17.29 6.93
CA LYS A 145 13.77 -17.28 8.10
C LYS A 145 13.10 -16.61 9.29
N ASP A 146 12.53 -15.42 9.09
CA ASP A 146 11.84 -14.67 10.15
C ASP A 146 10.66 -15.47 10.72
N LEU A 147 9.94 -16.18 9.84
CA LEU A 147 8.83 -17.03 10.23
C LEU A 147 9.28 -18.20 11.10
N VAL A 148 10.33 -18.91 10.72
CA VAL A 148 10.83 -20.09 11.47
C VAL A 148 11.27 -19.71 12.88
N ASP A 149 11.95 -18.59 13.03
CA ASP A 149 12.46 -18.14 14.31
C ASP A 149 11.36 -17.66 15.28
N ARG A 150 10.19 -17.32 14.75
CA ARG A 150 9.07 -16.77 15.53
C ARG A 150 7.94 -17.75 15.78
N LEU A 151 7.83 -18.81 14.99
CA LEU A 151 6.82 -19.85 15.23
C LEU A 151 7.13 -20.69 16.47
N PRO A 152 6.11 -21.15 17.20
CA PRO A 152 6.28 -22.13 18.26
C PRO A 152 7.01 -23.38 17.72
N LYS A 153 7.91 -23.94 18.52
CA LYS A 153 8.72 -25.10 18.13
C LYS A 153 7.85 -26.26 17.60
N GLY A 154 8.14 -26.70 16.40
CA GLY A 154 7.40 -27.79 15.73
C GLY A 154 6.07 -27.35 15.07
N LYS A 155 5.81 -26.05 14.96
CA LYS A 155 4.69 -25.50 14.19
C LYS A 155 5.17 -24.91 12.88
N ASN A 156 4.43 -25.20 11.82
CA ASN A 156 4.54 -24.51 10.54
C ASN A 156 3.38 -23.51 10.46
N GLY A 157 3.57 -22.38 9.78
CA GLY A 157 2.48 -21.46 9.50
C GLY A 157 1.36 -22.13 8.67
N THR A 158 0.17 -21.56 8.70
CA THR A 158 -0.95 -22.04 7.88
C THR A 158 -0.65 -21.79 6.41
N GLN A 159 -0.80 -22.84 5.59
CA GLN A 159 -0.62 -22.74 4.14
C GLN A 159 -1.96 -22.45 3.47
N PHE A 160 -1.95 -21.44 2.60
CA PHE A 160 -3.09 -21.06 1.78
C PHE A 160 -2.86 -21.48 0.32
N ALA A 161 -3.85 -22.14 -0.26
CA ALA A 161 -3.89 -22.38 -1.69
C ALA A 161 -4.46 -21.16 -2.44
N GLY A 162 -4.15 -21.03 -3.73
CA GLY A 162 -4.67 -19.93 -4.56
C GLY A 162 -6.19 -19.75 -4.46
N LYS A 163 -6.95 -20.85 -4.44
CA LYS A 163 -8.42 -20.84 -4.27
C LYS A 163 -8.92 -20.27 -2.93
N GLN A 164 -8.08 -20.21 -1.93
CA GLN A 164 -8.38 -19.61 -0.62
C GLN A 164 -7.96 -18.14 -0.58
N LEU A 165 -6.87 -17.80 -1.28
CA LEU A 165 -6.39 -16.44 -1.39
C LEU A 165 -7.30 -15.59 -2.29
N ASN A 166 -7.68 -16.12 -3.45
CA ASN A 166 -8.62 -15.47 -4.37
C ASN A 166 -10.04 -15.49 -3.81
N ARG A 167 -10.52 -14.33 -3.35
CA ARG A 167 -11.85 -14.20 -2.73
C ARG A 167 -13.01 -14.31 -3.72
N MET A 168 -12.77 -14.21 -5.00
CA MET A 168 -13.77 -14.53 -6.03
C MET A 168 -14.07 -16.04 -6.08
N ILE A 169 -13.12 -16.87 -5.67
CA ILE A 169 -13.29 -18.33 -5.55
C ILE A 169 -13.70 -18.68 -4.13
N SER A 170 -12.95 -18.25 -3.13
CA SER A 170 -13.18 -18.42 -1.68
C SER A 170 -13.53 -19.88 -1.28
N GLU A 171 -12.82 -20.84 -1.88
CA GLU A 171 -13.09 -22.27 -1.69
C GLU A 171 -12.19 -22.86 -0.61
N SER A 172 -12.81 -23.51 0.37
CA SER A 172 -12.06 -24.28 1.38
C SER A 172 -11.83 -25.73 0.92
N ASN A 173 -10.96 -26.45 1.63
CA ASN A 173 -10.70 -27.87 1.32
C ASN A 173 -11.93 -28.77 1.47
N ASN A 174 -12.94 -28.33 2.22
CA ASN A 174 -14.15 -29.11 2.54
C ASN A 174 -15.42 -28.60 1.85
N LYS A 175 -15.34 -27.46 1.15
CA LYS A 175 -16.49 -26.86 0.47
C LYS A 175 -16.05 -26.31 -0.87
N GLU A 176 -16.59 -26.89 -1.93
CA GLU A 176 -16.41 -26.39 -3.29
C GLU A 176 -17.34 -25.21 -3.56
N ALA A 177 -16.82 -24.19 -4.23
CA ALA A 177 -17.62 -23.07 -4.70
C ALA A 177 -18.39 -23.49 -5.96
N ILE A 178 -19.72 -23.39 -5.92
CA ILE A 178 -20.59 -23.79 -7.04
C ILE A 178 -20.44 -22.85 -8.23
N PHE A 179 -20.27 -21.55 -7.96
CA PHE A 179 -20.15 -20.50 -8.97
C PHE A 179 -18.77 -19.81 -8.87
N ALA A 180 -17.69 -20.55 -9.14
CA ALA A 180 -16.37 -19.96 -9.24
C ALA A 180 -16.11 -19.42 -10.65
N PRO A 181 -15.41 -18.27 -10.81
CA PRO A 181 -15.10 -17.69 -12.13
C PRO A 181 -14.17 -18.59 -12.95
N VAL A 182 -13.44 -19.51 -12.29
CA VAL A 182 -12.57 -20.50 -12.92
C VAL A 182 -12.86 -21.88 -12.37
N ALA A 183 -12.60 -22.92 -13.16
CA ALA A 183 -12.88 -24.31 -12.81
C ALA A 183 -11.62 -25.18 -12.79
N GLY A 184 -11.70 -26.32 -12.15
CA GLY A 184 -10.66 -27.35 -12.15
C GLY A 184 -9.33 -26.85 -11.60
N GLN A 185 -8.24 -27.16 -12.29
CA GLN A 185 -6.89 -26.78 -11.87
C GLN A 185 -6.63 -25.26 -11.89
N GLY A 186 -7.37 -24.51 -12.71
CA GLY A 186 -7.29 -23.05 -12.75
C GLY A 186 -7.55 -22.38 -11.40
N LYS A 187 -8.34 -23.02 -10.52
CA LYS A 187 -8.59 -22.52 -9.16
C LYS A 187 -7.32 -22.42 -8.28
N SER A 188 -6.32 -23.18 -8.59
CA SER A 188 -5.07 -23.25 -7.81
C SER A 188 -3.92 -22.46 -8.46
N HIS A 189 -4.14 -21.89 -9.64
CA HIS A 189 -3.14 -21.14 -10.37
C HIS A 189 -3.55 -19.66 -10.39
N MET A 190 -2.57 -18.80 -10.19
CA MET A 190 -2.71 -17.34 -10.24
C MET A 190 -1.52 -16.78 -11.01
N THR A 191 -1.74 -15.75 -11.78
CA THR A 191 -0.64 -14.92 -12.32
C THR A 191 0.00 -14.13 -11.20
N GLU A 192 1.22 -13.65 -11.39
CA GLU A 192 1.90 -12.79 -10.42
C GLU A 192 1.09 -11.50 -10.18
N ALA A 193 0.45 -10.96 -11.20
CA ALA A 193 -0.43 -9.78 -11.07
C ALA A 193 -1.62 -10.04 -10.15
N GLU A 194 -2.33 -11.15 -10.35
CA GLU A 194 -3.43 -11.56 -9.46
C GLU A 194 -2.93 -11.82 -8.04
N LEU A 195 -1.78 -12.49 -7.91
CA LEU A 195 -1.18 -12.76 -6.60
C LEU A 195 -0.86 -11.45 -5.85
N ALA A 196 -0.30 -10.45 -6.52
CA ALA A 196 -0.02 -9.15 -5.93
C ALA A 196 -1.30 -8.49 -5.38
N ARG A 197 -2.35 -8.40 -6.20
CA ARG A 197 -3.63 -7.82 -5.80
C ARG A 197 -4.27 -8.55 -4.62
N TRP A 198 -4.33 -9.87 -4.68
CA TRP A 198 -4.94 -10.68 -3.62
C TRP A 198 -4.12 -10.72 -2.34
N LEU A 199 -2.79 -10.65 -2.44
CA LEU A 199 -1.93 -10.55 -1.26
C LEU A 199 -2.18 -9.25 -0.49
N ILE A 200 -2.21 -8.12 -1.19
CA ILE A 200 -2.51 -6.81 -0.60
C ILE A 200 -3.92 -6.80 0.02
N THR A 201 -4.90 -7.37 -0.69
CA THR A 201 -6.27 -7.51 -0.17
C THR A 201 -6.32 -8.37 1.09
N MET A 202 -5.58 -9.47 1.09
CA MET A 202 -5.53 -10.38 2.23
C MET A 202 -4.91 -9.71 3.46
N GLN A 203 -3.84 -8.93 3.30
CA GLN A 203 -3.24 -8.20 4.42
C GLN A 203 -4.23 -7.23 5.09
N GLY A 204 -5.10 -6.62 4.31
CA GLY A 204 -6.12 -5.72 4.85
C GLY A 204 -7.32 -6.45 5.49
N TYR A 205 -7.78 -7.55 4.90
CA TYR A 205 -9.08 -8.14 5.21
C TYR A 205 -9.05 -9.57 5.78
N ILE A 206 -7.89 -10.13 6.07
CA ILE A 206 -7.85 -11.50 6.63
C ILE A 206 -8.35 -11.52 8.07
N GLY A 207 -9.19 -12.52 8.38
CA GLY A 207 -9.46 -12.88 9.76
C GLY A 207 -8.30 -13.63 10.39
N THR A 208 -8.23 -13.69 11.71
CA THR A 208 -7.21 -14.45 12.43
C THR A 208 -7.27 -15.93 12.03
N ALA A 209 -6.33 -16.37 11.23
CA ALA A 209 -6.26 -17.76 10.74
C ALA A 209 -5.39 -18.66 11.60
N ASP A 210 -4.40 -18.08 12.29
CA ASP A 210 -3.50 -18.79 13.19
C ASP A 210 -3.41 -18.05 14.53
N LYS A 211 -3.08 -18.77 15.59
CA LYS A 211 -2.92 -18.22 16.95
C LYS A 211 -1.46 -18.04 17.35
N ALA A 212 -0.55 -18.11 16.40
CA ALA A 212 0.85 -17.85 16.64
C ALA A 212 1.06 -16.35 16.95
N LYS A 213 1.87 -16.04 17.95
CA LYS A 213 2.17 -14.67 18.38
C LYS A 213 3.48 -14.18 17.79
N PHE A 214 3.51 -12.92 17.41
CA PHE A 214 4.69 -12.20 16.93
C PHE A 214 4.87 -10.88 17.69
N PRO A 215 5.99 -10.66 18.36
CA PRO A 215 7.02 -11.62 18.79
C PRO A 215 6.49 -12.60 19.85
N LYS A 216 7.20 -13.69 20.14
CA LYS A 216 6.76 -14.75 21.10
C LYS A 216 6.39 -14.21 22.49
N GLU A 217 7.03 -13.14 22.92
CA GLU A 217 6.82 -12.49 24.20
C GLU A 217 5.59 -11.57 24.21
N SER A 218 5.00 -11.26 23.06
CA SER A 218 3.83 -10.39 22.99
C SER A 218 2.67 -10.99 23.77
N LYS A 219 2.08 -10.21 24.65
CA LYS A 219 0.82 -10.56 25.34
C LYS A 219 -0.40 -10.30 24.45
N GLU A 220 -0.21 -9.55 23.38
CA GLU A 220 -1.27 -9.24 22.43
C GLU A 220 -1.60 -10.47 21.59
N LYS A 221 -2.86 -10.63 21.30
CA LYS A 221 -3.32 -11.66 20.37
C LYS A 221 -3.01 -11.19 18.95
N ASP A 222 -2.69 -12.15 18.09
CA ASP A 222 -2.54 -11.84 16.67
C ASP A 222 -3.76 -11.14 16.15
N SER A 223 -3.50 -10.09 15.42
CA SER A 223 -4.55 -9.27 14.88
C SER A 223 -5.12 -9.88 13.60
N LYS A 224 -6.35 -9.58 13.36
CA LYS A 224 -6.96 -9.61 12.04
C LYS A 224 -6.29 -8.54 11.17
N GLY A 225 -6.42 -8.68 9.86
CA GLY A 225 -6.18 -7.55 8.94
C GLY A 225 -7.00 -6.35 9.43
N TRP A 226 -6.42 -5.19 9.46
CA TRP A 226 -7.03 -4.08 10.20
C TRP A 226 -8.25 -3.44 9.50
N LEU A 227 -8.55 -3.83 8.27
CA LEU A 227 -9.82 -3.54 7.61
C LEU A 227 -10.90 -4.60 7.86
N TYR A 228 -10.60 -5.67 8.59
CA TYR A 228 -11.48 -6.85 8.71
C TYR A 228 -12.85 -6.52 9.32
N ASP A 229 -12.87 -5.74 10.39
CA ASP A 229 -14.09 -5.39 11.12
C ASP A 229 -14.64 -4.00 10.75
N ILE A 230 -13.96 -3.28 9.84
CA ILE A 230 -14.35 -1.94 9.41
C ILE A 230 -14.46 -1.87 7.88
N GLY A 231 -15.42 -1.13 7.42
CA GLY A 231 -15.49 -0.73 6.03
C GLY A 231 -14.52 0.43 5.75
N GLY A 232 -14.45 0.83 4.49
CA GLY A 232 -13.75 2.03 4.07
C GLY A 232 -14.71 3.01 3.41
N ILE A 233 -14.52 4.27 3.66
CA ILE A 233 -15.19 5.37 2.97
C ILE A 233 -14.10 6.22 2.35
N TYR A 234 -14.27 6.57 1.07
CA TYR A 234 -13.36 7.47 0.37
C TYR A 234 -14.14 8.35 -0.60
N MET A 235 -13.60 9.50 -0.92
CA MET A 235 -14.14 10.42 -1.89
C MET A 235 -13.74 9.95 -3.30
N ALA A 236 -14.70 9.86 -4.21
CA ALA A 236 -14.45 9.55 -5.62
C ALA A 236 -14.47 10.82 -6.45
N GLY A 237 -13.41 11.07 -7.19
CA GLY A 237 -13.27 12.20 -8.11
C GLY A 237 -13.73 11.89 -9.54
N GLU A 238 -13.51 12.83 -10.44
CA GLU A 238 -13.74 12.69 -11.85
C GLU A 238 -12.76 11.70 -12.52
N ASP A 239 -11.61 11.49 -11.89
CA ASP A 239 -10.59 10.53 -12.29
C ASP A 239 -9.80 9.99 -11.07
N LEU A 240 -8.82 9.14 -11.35
CA LEU A 240 -8.04 8.49 -10.32
C LEU A 240 -7.07 9.47 -9.63
N PHE A 241 -6.59 10.51 -10.34
CA PHE A 241 -5.79 11.56 -9.71
C PHE A 241 -6.61 12.27 -8.62
N GLU A 242 -7.79 12.79 -8.97
CA GLU A 242 -8.66 13.44 -7.99
C GLU A 242 -9.06 12.50 -6.86
N THR A 243 -9.41 11.26 -7.17
CA THR A 243 -9.74 10.25 -6.16
C THR A 243 -8.59 10.05 -5.18
N LEU A 244 -7.35 9.92 -5.68
CA LEU A 244 -6.18 9.76 -4.81
C LEU A 244 -5.93 11.03 -4.00
N TRP A 245 -5.93 12.19 -4.65
CA TRP A 245 -5.52 13.40 -3.99
C TRP A 245 -6.54 13.90 -2.95
N MET A 246 -7.83 13.81 -3.21
CA MET A 246 -8.89 14.13 -2.22
C MET A 246 -8.84 13.24 -0.96
N ASN A 247 -8.25 12.06 -1.05
CA ASN A 247 -8.12 11.16 0.09
C ASN A 247 -6.71 11.15 0.69
N THR A 248 -5.80 11.98 0.17
CA THR A 248 -4.48 12.18 0.76
C THR A 248 -4.56 13.26 1.83
N MET A 249 -4.51 12.84 3.08
CA MET A 249 -4.52 13.73 4.24
C MET A 249 -3.08 13.98 4.67
N LEU A 250 -2.64 15.23 4.55
CA LEU A 250 -1.29 15.63 4.95
C LEU A 250 -1.25 16.09 6.42
N TYR A 251 -2.38 16.52 6.97
CA TYR A 251 -2.53 16.93 8.37
C TYR A 251 -3.95 16.62 8.86
N HIS A 252 -4.13 16.57 10.18
CA HIS A 252 -5.44 16.41 10.81
C HIS A 252 -5.93 17.76 11.35
N ILE A 253 -7.18 18.09 11.09
CA ILE A 253 -7.85 19.23 11.68
C ILE A 253 -8.68 18.70 12.87
N GLU A 254 -8.17 18.84 14.08
CA GLU A 254 -8.95 18.64 15.31
C GLU A 254 -8.86 19.91 16.15
N ASP A 255 -10.00 20.47 16.53
CA ASP A 255 -10.12 21.80 17.14
C ASP A 255 -9.41 22.00 18.49
N ASP A 256 -8.92 20.97 19.15
CA ASP A 256 -8.37 21.03 20.52
C ASP A 256 -7.08 20.22 20.77
N VAL A 257 -6.45 19.66 19.75
CA VAL A 257 -5.25 18.84 19.93
C VAL A 257 -4.05 19.52 19.26
N ARG A 258 -2.94 19.61 19.98
CA ARG A 258 -1.64 19.99 19.39
C ARG A 258 -1.27 18.97 18.33
N TYR A 259 -1.15 19.42 17.09
CA TYR A 259 -0.77 18.56 15.97
C TYR A 259 0.69 18.20 16.05
N THR A 260 0.97 16.94 16.07
CA THR A 260 2.29 16.42 15.75
C THR A 260 2.26 15.96 14.30
N ILE A 261 2.87 16.71 13.41
CA ILE A 261 3.10 16.26 12.04
C ILE A 261 4.25 15.27 12.10
N THR A 262 3.92 14.00 12.23
CA THR A 262 4.93 12.94 12.19
C THR A 262 5.05 12.44 10.76
N PRO A 263 6.24 12.51 10.13
CA PRO A 263 6.46 11.93 8.82
C PRO A 263 6.05 10.46 8.80
N GLN A 264 5.31 10.05 7.77
CA GLN A 264 4.85 8.68 7.66
C GLN A 264 6.02 7.74 7.35
N SER A 265 6.03 6.57 7.99
CA SER A 265 7.00 5.51 7.72
C SER A 265 6.25 4.26 7.26
N PRO A 266 6.22 3.98 5.95
CA PRO A 266 5.51 2.83 5.42
C PRO A 266 6.32 1.55 5.60
N CYS A 267 5.62 0.42 5.64
CA CYS A 267 6.22 -0.88 5.95
C CYS A 267 7.33 -1.33 4.97
N TRP A 268 7.44 -0.78 3.77
CA TRP A 268 8.53 -1.12 2.84
C TRP A 268 9.84 -0.42 3.18
N GLU A 269 9.84 0.61 3.99
CA GLU A 269 11.06 1.24 4.52
C GLU A 269 11.68 0.41 5.64
N ASP A 270 10.87 -0.34 6.38
CA ASP A 270 11.30 -1.17 7.49
C ASP A 270 12.01 -2.47 7.05
N ILE A 271 12.79 -3.02 7.94
CA ILE A 271 13.32 -4.38 7.81
C ILE A 271 12.19 -5.38 8.10
N PRO A 272 11.99 -6.44 7.29
CA PRO A 272 10.89 -7.39 7.48
C PRO A 272 10.79 -8.02 8.88
N SER A 273 11.89 -8.14 9.58
CA SER A 273 11.93 -8.66 10.96
C SER A 273 11.39 -7.67 12.01
N GLU A 274 11.19 -6.43 11.65
CA GLU A 274 10.74 -5.34 12.53
C GLU A 274 9.29 -4.92 12.26
N ARG A 275 8.70 -5.47 11.21
CA ARG A 275 7.30 -5.22 10.81
C ARG A 275 6.28 -5.86 11.72
#